data_cf1106852a73a0d184831839f2e30ded
#
_entry.id   cf1106852a73a0d184831839f2e30ded
#
_cell.length_a   1.000
_cell.length_b   1.000
_cell.length_c   1.000
_cell.angle_alpha   90.00
_cell.angle_beta   90.00
_cell.angle_gamma   90.00
#
_symmetry.space_group_name_H-M   'P 1'
#
loop_
_entity.id
_entity.type
_entity.pdbx_description
1 polymer ?
#
loop_
_entity_poly.entity_id
_entity_poly.type
_entity_poly.pdbx_seq_one_letter_code
_entity_poly.pdbx_strand_id
1 'polypeptide(L)'
;MNVMQVGEGVVRIEQDGRQFTGLATYTPATGLALTKLTGLPRENGWIIDGDRISAWHVAGFTQHEGRVYLYGDPVSARTLAELQRLDWDRLLPFLIRLARAFQTLEREGILIGPVHTRSILFTGDGGVLLLPETLSRGIAEQQNSADRMEFQFIYNHPDRSDTENRQFALAVLCYRSLTGVLPYTAASDDELRNLMRARPPLPAGLRAPELTDEVSEALQASLSAPSTGRLWVEQLRNWQRDGVARPLSDEQRIAVQARAVVTERRINRRYRQREFLRTNWQKMVVILLAVVLAGTVPGTIVRTRLQPRATAGMSPAEVVTAYFSSINRLDHSAMEDAVVDDAGRDTIRTVTSLYVMSRMRLAVEMNSGLLDAESWRASGSVDLPPDRVVYGVAGLEVVPVYQDDRRAEYLVRYEKWTPVADVEPDADGRSLRDRSNDGEASLPPAVQPAAPPRIVSRGALREDRVRLRHDGGTWLIYSIERAPESPVGRPGPRNTAR
;
A
#
# COMPACT_ATOMS: atom_id res chain seq x y z
N MET A 1 -17.92 6.81 -55.74
CA MET A 1 -18.54 6.62 -54.41
C MET A 1 -19.32 7.88 -54.08
N ASN A 2 -20.63 7.73 -53.83
CA ASN A 2 -21.50 8.83 -53.39
C ASN A 2 -21.88 8.58 -51.92
N VAL A 3 -21.80 9.62 -51.08
CA VAL A 3 -22.10 9.53 -49.66
C VAL A 3 -23.15 10.59 -49.31
N MET A 4 -24.27 10.14 -48.77
CA MET A 4 -25.38 11.01 -48.38
C MET A 4 -25.70 10.84 -46.89
N GLN A 5 -25.75 11.94 -46.17
CA GLN A 5 -26.14 11.91 -44.74
C GLN A 5 -27.62 11.54 -44.60
N VAL A 6 -27.91 10.57 -43.72
CA VAL A 6 -29.27 10.07 -43.48
C VAL A 6 -29.71 10.39 -42.03
N GLY A 7 -28.76 10.42 -41.10
CA GLY A 7 -29.00 10.71 -39.70
C GLY A 7 -27.73 11.20 -39.01
N GLU A 8 -27.79 11.44 -37.70
CA GLU A 8 -26.60 11.82 -36.93
C GLU A 8 -25.62 10.65 -36.87
N GLY A 9 -24.49 10.75 -37.56
CA GLY A 9 -23.49 9.70 -37.62
C GLY A 9 -23.84 8.51 -38.53
N VAL A 10 -24.94 8.55 -39.26
CA VAL A 10 -25.34 7.53 -40.22
C VAL A 10 -25.40 8.10 -41.61
N VAL A 11 -24.75 7.45 -42.55
CA VAL A 11 -24.71 7.83 -43.98
C VAL A 11 -25.13 6.67 -44.85
N ARG A 12 -25.70 6.99 -46.01
CA ARG A 12 -25.88 6.06 -47.13
C ARG A 12 -24.71 6.18 -48.06
N ILE A 13 -24.09 5.08 -48.39
CA ILE A 13 -22.94 5.01 -49.30
C ILE A 13 -23.37 4.25 -50.52
N GLU A 14 -23.14 4.85 -51.68
CA GLU A 14 -23.37 4.23 -52.98
C GLU A 14 -22.01 3.99 -53.67
N GLN A 15 -21.68 2.73 -53.89
CA GLN A 15 -20.43 2.32 -54.51
C GLN A 15 -20.69 1.18 -55.51
N ASP A 16 -20.22 1.33 -56.73
CA ASP A 16 -20.33 0.32 -57.81
C ASP A 16 -21.77 -0.21 -58.01
N GLY A 17 -22.75 0.68 -57.91
CA GLY A 17 -24.17 0.37 -58.06
C GLY A 17 -24.79 -0.36 -56.86
N ARG A 18 -24.04 -0.54 -55.75
CA ARG A 18 -24.54 -1.13 -54.51
C ARG A 18 -24.71 -0.06 -53.44
N GLN A 19 -25.72 -0.24 -52.63
CA GLN A 19 -25.96 0.62 -51.47
C GLN A 19 -25.44 -0.04 -50.18
N PHE A 20 -24.89 0.80 -49.29
CA PHE A 20 -24.39 0.42 -47.99
C PHE A 20 -24.84 1.44 -46.93
N THR A 21 -24.89 1.01 -45.68
CA THR A 21 -25.02 1.93 -44.55
C THR A 21 -23.65 2.16 -43.94
N GLY A 22 -23.28 3.41 -43.77
CA GLY A 22 -22.04 3.83 -43.14
C GLY A 22 -22.30 4.44 -41.77
N LEU A 23 -21.44 4.11 -40.82
CA LEU A 23 -21.45 4.60 -39.43
C LEU A 23 -20.21 5.46 -39.22
N ALA A 24 -20.40 6.71 -38.83
CA ALA A 24 -19.28 7.59 -38.49
C ALA A 24 -18.50 7.06 -37.30
N THR A 25 -17.20 6.92 -37.43
CA THR A 25 -16.32 6.48 -36.32
C THR A 25 -15.92 7.67 -35.42
N TYR A 26 -16.17 8.89 -35.85
CA TYR A 26 -15.75 10.13 -35.18
C TYR A 26 -14.23 10.22 -34.94
N THR A 27 -13.47 9.54 -35.80
CA THR A 27 -12.01 9.56 -35.78
C THR A 27 -11.50 10.38 -37.00
N PRO A 28 -10.37 11.07 -36.85
CA PRO A 28 -9.74 11.77 -37.98
C PRO A 28 -9.38 10.80 -39.09
N ALA A 29 -9.60 11.22 -40.35
CA ALA A 29 -9.27 10.43 -41.53
C ALA A 29 -7.77 10.43 -41.88
N THR A 30 -6.91 10.81 -40.96
CA THR A 30 -5.47 10.96 -41.16
C THR A 30 -4.66 10.36 -40.04
N GLY A 31 -3.41 9.97 -40.34
CA GLY A 31 -2.45 9.53 -39.35
C GLY A 31 -2.68 8.12 -38.78
N LEU A 32 -2.13 7.90 -37.58
CA LEU A 32 -2.09 6.59 -36.92
C LEU A 32 -3.49 6.05 -36.62
N ALA A 33 -4.45 6.90 -36.31
CA ALA A 33 -5.81 6.50 -35.99
C ALA A 33 -6.49 5.77 -37.15
N LEU A 34 -6.32 6.29 -38.36
CA LEU A 34 -6.83 5.65 -39.59
C LEU A 34 -6.20 4.27 -39.80
N THR A 35 -4.87 4.18 -39.68
CA THR A 35 -4.15 2.89 -39.84
C THR A 35 -4.63 1.85 -38.86
N LYS A 36 -4.85 2.23 -37.60
CA LYS A 36 -5.38 1.33 -36.56
C LYS A 36 -6.81 0.91 -36.89
N LEU A 37 -7.68 1.82 -37.31
CA LEU A 37 -9.06 1.48 -37.69
C LEU A 37 -9.11 0.51 -38.86
N THR A 38 -8.37 0.80 -39.92
CA THR A 38 -8.37 -0.07 -41.11
C THR A 38 -7.72 -1.42 -40.88
N GLY A 39 -6.90 -1.54 -39.83
CA GLY A 39 -6.30 -2.80 -39.37
C GLY A 39 -7.21 -3.62 -38.47
N LEU A 40 -8.37 -3.11 -38.06
CA LEU A 40 -9.31 -3.90 -37.25
C LEU A 40 -9.87 -5.10 -38.05
N PRO A 41 -10.13 -6.25 -37.38
CA PRO A 41 -10.75 -7.38 -38.04
C PRO A 41 -12.15 -7.03 -38.52
N ARG A 42 -12.51 -7.54 -39.71
CA ARG A 42 -13.84 -7.32 -40.30
C ARG A 42 -14.84 -8.31 -39.74
N GLU A 43 -15.16 -8.18 -38.49
CA GLU A 43 -16.18 -9.00 -37.82
C GLU A 43 -17.57 -8.42 -38.14
N ASN A 44 -18.55 -9.31 -38.27
CA ASN A 44 -19.92 -8.90 -38.52
C ASN A 44 -20.56 -8.28 -37.26
N GLY A 45 -21.39 -7.26 -37.48
CA GLY A 45 -22.30 -6.80 -36.44
C GLY A 45 -23.51 -7.74 -36.27
N TRP A 46 -24.34 -7.44 -35.28
CA TRP A 46 -25.52 -8.21 -34.94
C TRP A 46 -26.75 -7.32 -34.98
N ILE A 47 -27.76 -7.74 -35.78
CA ILE A 47 -29.11 -7.16 -35.73
C ILE A 47 -29.99 -8.09 -34.89
N ILE A 48 -30.52 -7.57 -33.78
CA ILE A 48 -31.37 -8.28 -32.85
C ILE A 48 -32.79 -7.74 -32.98
N ASP A 49 -33.72 -8.59 -33.37
CA ASP A 49 -35.16 -8.30 -33.42
C ASP A 49 -35.89 -9.34 -32.57
N GLY A 50 -36.29 -8.92 -31.35
CA GLY A 50 -36.83 -9.83 -30.35
C GLY A 50 -35.82 -10.91 -29.96
N ASP A 51 -36.14 -12.18 -30.25
CA ASP A 51 -35.27 -13.34 -30.02
C ASP A 51 -34.47 -13.74 -31.25
N ARG A 52 -34.69 -13.07 -32.39
CA ARG A 52 -33.97 -13.35 -33.64
C ARG A 52 -32.70 -12.55 -33.71
N ILE A 53 -31.58 -13.24 -34.03
CA ILE A 53 -30.29 -12.63 -34.29
C ILE A 53 -29.91 -12.86 -35.74
N SER A 54 -29.51 -11.83 -36.45
CA SER A 54 -28.98 -11.91 -37.80
C SER A 54 -27.66 -11.13 -37.92
N ALA A 55 -26.79 -11.58 -38.81
CA ALA A 55 -25.53 -10.88 -39.05
C ALA A 55 -25.76 -9.63 -39.88
N TRP A 56 -25.07 -8.55 -39.53
CA TRP A 56 -24.87 -7.36 -40.36
C TRP A 56 -23.46 -7.43 -40.92
N HIS A 57 -23.33 -7.68 -42.22
CA HIS A 57 -22.01 -7.87 -42.82
C HIS A 57 -21.26 -6.55 -42.97
N VAL A 58 -20.10 -6.49 -42.34
CA VAL A 58 -19.18 -5.34 -42.43
C VAL A 58 -18.36 -5.45 -43.71
N ALA A 59 -18.51 -4.48 -44.62
CA ALA A 59 -17.74 -4.38 -45.86
C ALA A 59 -16.34 -3.79 -45.63
N GLY A 60 -16.21 -2.88 -44.68
CA GLY A 60 -14.93 -2.25 -44.34
C GLY A 60 -15.02 -0.83 -43.81
N PHE A 61 -13.91 -0.12 -43.96
CA PHE A 61 -13.82 1.31 -43.63
C PHE A 61 -13.65 2.14 -44.92
N THR A 62 -14.28 3.32 -44.96
CA THR A 62 -14.12 4.29 -46.05
C THR A 62 -13.97 5.69 -45.51
N GLN A 63 -13.47 6.60 -46.36
CA GLN A 63 -13.27 8.01 -46.00
C GLN A 63 -14.15 8.92 -46.87
N HIS A 64 -14.75 9.89 -46.21
CA HIS A 64 -15.49 10.94 -46.91
C HIS A 64 -15.42 12.26 -46.12
N GLU A 65 -15.09 13.35 -46.76
CA GLU A 65 -14.99 14.71 -46.16
C GLU A 65 -14.17 14.75 -44.87
N GLY A 66 -13.02 14.07 -44.86
CA GLY A 66 -12.11 14.05 -43.68
C GLY A 66 -12.56 13.19 -42.50
N ARG A 67 -13.63 12.40 -42.67
CA ARG A 67 -14.17 11.47 -41.67
C ARG A 67 -14.03 10.03 -42.11
N VAL A 68 -13.91 9.14 -41.16
CA VAL A 68 -13.87 7.69 -41.39
C VAL A 68 -15.23 7.09 -41.05
N TYR A 69 -15.71 6.23 -41.93
CA TYR A 69 -16.97 5.50 -41.77
C TYR A 69 -16.69 3.98 -41.81
N LEU A 70 -17.23 3.26 -40.83
CA LEU A 70 -17.43 1.81 -40.91
C LEU A 70 -18.69 1.58 -41.77
N TYR A 71 -18.63 0.73 -42.80
CA TYR A 71 -19.80 0.49 -43.64
C TYR A 71 -20.08 -0.97 -43.88
N GLY A 72 -21.33 -1.30 -44.13
CA GLY A 72 -21.82 -2.66 -44.30
C GLY A 72 -23.18 -2.70 -44.99
N ASP A 73 -23.88 -3.83 -44.84
CA ASP A 73 -25.17 -4.09 -45.47
C ASP A 73 -26.14 -2.89 -45.32
N PRO A 74 -26.97 -2.61 -46.32
CA PRO A 74 -27.89 -1.49 -46.28
C PRO A 74 -28.95 -1.70 -45.20
N VAL A 75 -29.08 -0.77 -44.30
CA VAL A 75 -30.08 -0.74 -43.23
C VAL A 75 -30.52 0.70 -42.95
N SER A 76 -31.81 0.93 -42.81
CA SER A 76 -32.28 2.23 -42.31
C SER A 76 -32.18 2.25 -40.81
N ALA A 77 -31.36 3.13 -40.25
CA ALA A 77 -31.12 3.12 -38.81
C ALA A 77 -30.89 4.53 -38.24
N ARG A 78 -31.12 4.65 -36.91
CA ARG A 78 -30.82 5.85 -36.11
C ARG A 78 -29.97 5.46 -34.92
N THR A 79 -29.02 6.30 -34.55
CA THR A 79 -28.17 6.04 -33.39
C THR A 79 -28.91 6.23 -32.05
N LEU A 80 -28.52 5.50 -31.01
CA LEU A 80 -29.04 5.74 -29.66
C LEU A 80 -28.70 7.17 -29.19
N ALA A 81 -27.53 7.71 -29.57
CA ALA A 81 -27.12 9.09 -29.28
C ALA A 81 -28.12 10.13 -29.80
N GLU A 82 -28.65 9.91 -31.01
CA GLU A 82 -29.70 10.75 -31.59
C GLU A 82 -31.02 10.59 -30.82
N LEU A 83 -31.42 9.36 -30.53
CA LEU A 83 -32.67 9.04 -29.85
C LEU A 83 -32.74 9.55 -28.42
N GLN A 84 -31.62 9.69 -27.71
CA GLN A 84 -31.56 10.24 -26.35
C GLN A 84 -32.11 11.68 -26.22
N ARG A 85 -32.29 12.38 -27.33
CA ARG A 85 -32.90 13.73 -27.38
C ARG A 85 -34.42 13.71 -27.38
N LEU A 86 -35.01 12.53 -27.51
CA LEU A 86 -36.47 12.36 -27.46
C LEU A 86 -36.97 12.44 -26.00
N ASP A 87 -38.20 12.90 -25.85
CA ASP A 87 -38.91 12.83 -24.59
C ASP A 87 -39.10 11.37 -24.16
N TRP A 88 -39.35 11.16 -22.84
CA TRP A 88 -39.45 9.84 -22.25
C TRP A 88 -40.39 8.89 -23.00
N ASP A 89 -41.62 9.35 -23.30
CA ASP A 89 -42.63 8.51 -23.94
C ASP A 89 -42.23 8.06 -25.36
N ARG A 90 -41.43 8.85 -26.04
CA ARG A 90 -40.93 8.51 -27.36
C ARG A 90 -39.67 7.65 -27.29
N LEU A 91 -38.88 7.83 -26.27
CA LEU A 91 -37.63 7.04 -26.05
C LEU A 91 -37.92 5.66 -25.47
N LEU A 92 -38.91 5.53 -24.61
CA LEU A 92 -39.22 4.29 -23.87
C LEU A 92 -39.35 3.04 -24.75
N PRO A 93 -40.05 3.07 -25.91
CA PRO A 93 -40.11 1.92 -26.82
C PRO A 93 -38.70 1.45 -27.31
N PHE A 94 -37.79 2.38 -27.52
CA PHE A 94 -36.42 2.07 -27.91
C PHE A 94 -35.63 1.47 -26.77
N LEU A 95 -35.79 1.95 -25.54
CA LEU A 95 -35.17 1.37 -24.34
C LEU A 95 -35.67 -0.05 -24.07
N ILE A 96 -36.95 -0.34 -24.31
CA ILE A 96 -37.51 -1.70 -24.21
C ILE A 96 -36.85 -2.63 -25.23
N ARG A 97 -36.67 -2.18 -26.48
CA ARG A 97 -36.00 -2.94 -27.53
C ARG A 97 -34.53 -3.18 -27.17
N LEU A 98 -33.81 -2.15 -26.69
CA LEU A 98 -32.43 -2.26 -26.25
C LEU A 98 -32.28 -3.26 -25.09
N ALA A 99 -33.13 -3.16 -24.06
CA ALA A 99 -33.13 -4.09 -22.93
C ALA A 99 -33.33 -5.54 -23.39
N ARG A 100 -34.28 -5.76 -24.35
CA ARG A 100 -34.52 -7.09 -24.94
C ARG A 100 -33.28 -7.58 -25.72
N ALA A 101 -32.68 -6.70 -26.52
CA ALA A 101 -31.47 -7.05 -27.28
C ALA A 101 -30.32 -7.45 -26.36
N PHE A 102 -30.10 -6.72 -25.26
CA PHE A 102 -29.12 -7.09 -24.24
C PHE A 102 -29.41 -8.44 -23.57
N GLN A 103 -30.67 -8.71 -23.27
CA GLN A 103 -31.10 -9.99 -22.69
C GLN A 103 -30.90 -11.16 -23.68
N THR A 104 -31.21 -10.95 -24.95
CA THR A 104 -31.01 -11.96 -26.00
C THR A 104 -29.52 -12.25 -26.20
N LEU A 105 -28.66 -11.23 -26.25
CA LEU A 105 -27.21 -11.41 -26.36
C LEU A 105 -26.61 -12.12 -25.15
N GLU A 106 -27.09 -11.81 -23.94
CA GLU A 106 -26.64 -12.46 -22.71
C GLU A 106 -27.00 -13.96 -22.71
N ARG A 107 -28.21 -14.31 -23.13
CA ARG A 107 -28.67 -15.70 -23.28
C ARG A 107 -27.85 -16.50 -24.31
N GLU A 108 -27.47 -15.86 -25.41
CA GLU A 108 -26.68 -16.48 -26.48
C GLU A 108 -25.16 -16.39 -26.25
N GLY A 109 -24.70 -15.75 -25.13
CA GLY A 109 -23.30 -15.62 -24.81
C GLY A 109 -22.49 -14.70 -25.74
N ILE A 110 -23.17 -13.79 -26.46
CA ILE A 110 -22.54 -12.87 -27.42
C ILE A 110 -21.99 -11.63 -26.70
N LEU A 111 -20.71 -11.36 -26.89
CA LEU A 111 -20.03 -10.20 -26.33
C LEU A 111 -20.07 -9.01 -27.31
N ILE A 112 -20.47 -7.84 -26.83
CA ILE A 112 -20.53 -6.58 -27.58
C ILE A 112 -19.58 -5.49 -27.04
N GLY A 113 -18.85 -5.78 -25.96
CA GLY A 113 -17.97 -4.84 -25.30
C GLY A 113 -18.69 -3.70 -24.55
N PRO A 114 -17.96 -2.63 -24.23
CA PRO A 114 -18.51 -1.47 -23.52
C PRO A 114 -19.63 -0.79 -24.30
N VAL A 115 -20.65 -0.35 -23.58
CA VAL A 115 -21.77 0.39 -24.18
C VAL A 115 -21.29 1.73 -24.71
N HIS A 116 -21.49 1.97 -26.00
CA HIS A 116 -21.18 3.23 -26.68
C HIS A 116 -22.40 3.70 -27.48
N THR A 117 -22.99 4.81 -27.12
CA THR A 117 -24.31 5.21 -27.62
C THR A 117 -24.32 5.60 -29.11
N ARG A 118 -23.18 5.96 -29.69
CA ARG A 118 -23.05 6.19 -31.16
C ARG A 118 -22.89 4.88 -31.96
N SER A 119 -22.55 3.75 -31.29
CA SER A 119 -22.38 2.44 -31.95
C SER A 119 -23.62 1.54 -31.79
N ILE A 120 -24.64 2.00 -31.09
CA ILE A 120 -25.92 1.29 -30.95
C ILE A 120 -26.93 1.95 -31.88
N LEU A 121 -27.49 1.17 -32.81
CA LEU A 121 -28.41 1.68 -33.81
C LEU A 121 -29.74 0.93 -33.72
N PHE A 122 -30.80 1.68 -33.98
CA PHE A 122 -32.16 1.14 -34.07
C PHE A 122 -32.57 1.14 -35.51
N THR A 123 -32.88 -0.05 -36.04
CA THR A 123 -33.26 -0.23 -37.44
C THR A 123 -34.73 0.10 -37.68
N GLY A 124 -35.08 0.48 -38.90
CA GLY A 124 -36.43 0.90 -39.26
C GLY A 124 -37.45 -0.25 -39.17
N ASP A 125 -37.02 -1.50 -39.26
CA ASP A 125 -37.81 -2.73 -39.12
C ASP A 125 -37.99 -3.20 -37.67
N GLY A 126 -37.43 -2.48 -36.70
CA GLY A 126 -37.64 -2.73 -35.29
C GLY A 126 -36.47 -3.37 -34.55
N GLY A 127 -35.42 -3.75 -35.23
CA GLY A 127 -34.21 -4.35 -34.66
C GLY A 127 -33.28 -3.37 -33.97
N VAL A 128 -32.29 -3.90 -33.29
CA VAL A 128 -31.16 -3.18 -32.71
C VAL A 128 -29.88 -3.72 -33.33
N LEU A 129 -29.11 -2.87 -34.01
CA LEU A 129 -27.81 -3.20 -34.57
C LEU A 129 -26.73 -2.84 -33.57
N LEU A 130 -25.89 -3.82 -33.22
CA LEU A 130 -24.77 -3.73 -32.29
C LEU A 130 -23.50 -4.21 -32.98
N LEU A 131 -22.40 -3.54 -32.72
CA LEU A 131 -21.08 -3.95 -33.23
C LEU A 131 -20.44 -4.97 -32.28
N PRO A 132 -19.63 -5.91 -32.82
CA PRO A 132 -18.84 -6.81 -31.99
C PRO A 132 -17.84 -6.04 -31.11
N GLU A 133 -17.39 -6.67 -30.04
CA GLU A 133 -16.51 -6.04 -29.05
C GLU A 133 -15.25 -5.45 -29.68
N THR A 134 -14.60 -6.18 -30.57
CA THR A 134 -13.36 -5.78 -31.25
C THR A 134 -13.53 -4.48 -32.04
N LEU A 135 -14.62 -4.37 -32.83
CA LEU A 135 -14.91 -3.16 -33.61
C LEU A 135 -15.34 -2.00 -32.71
N SER A 136 -16.26 -2.24 -31.77
CA SER A 136 -16.77 -1.21 -30.87
C SER A 136 -15.65 -0.60 -30.02
N ARG A 137 -14.80 -1.44 -29.42
CA ARG A 137 -13.66 -1.03 -28.60
C ARG A 137 -12.59 -0.32 -29.46
N GLY A 138 -12.22 -0.93 -30.60
CA GLY A 138 -11.21 -0.38 -31.48
C GLY A 138 -11.58 0.99 -32.05
N ILE A 139 -12.86 1.22 -32.41
CA ILE A 139 -13.36 2.54 -32.81
C ILE A 139 -13.29 3.53 -31.65
N ALA A 140 -13.79 3.15 -30.48
CA ALA A 140 -13.80 4.03 -29.30
C ALA A 140 -12.40 4.46 -28.86
N GLU A 141 -11.40 3.58 -28.95
CA GLU A 141 -10.00 3.90 -28.60
C GLU A 141 -9.37 4.98 -29.49
N GLN A 142 -9.85 5.13 -30.72
CA GLN A 142 -9.33 6.13 -31.64
C GLN A 142 -10.07 7.49 -31.57
N GLN A 143 -11.13 7.57 -30.76
CA GLN A 143 -11.84 8.83 -30.52
C GLN A 143 -11.09 9.68 -29.48
N ASN A 144 -11.34 11.02 -29.53
CA ASN A 144 -10.81 11.91 -28.50
C ASN A 144 -11.46 11.64 -27.11
N SER A 145 -10.83 12.14 -26.04
CA SER A 145 -11.30 11.90 -24.67
C SER A 145 -12.68 12.51 -24.37
N ALA A 146 -13.02 13.63 -24.99
CA ALA A 146 -14.32 14.28 -24.80
C ALA A 146 -15.46 13.44 -25.38
N ASP A 147 -15.29 12.92 -26.61
CA ASP A 147 -16.27 12.03 -27.23
C ASP A 147 -16.41 10.71 -26.44
N ARG A 148 -15.30 10.12 -26.01
CA ARG A 148 -15.36 8.91 -25.15
C ARG A 148 -16.07 9.18 -23.84
N MET A 149 -15.84 10.35 -23.23
CA MET A 149 -16.52 10.74 -22.01
C MET A 149 -18.03 10.81 -22.24
N GLU A 150 -18.49 11.49 -23.26
CA GLU A 150 -19.90 11.74 -23.54
C GLU A 150 -20.66 10.48 -23.98
N PHE A 151 -20.06 9.63 -24.79
CA PHE A 151 -20.77 8.54 -25.48
C PHE A 151 -20.46 7.15 -24.95
N GLN A 152 -19.41 6.97 -24.14
CA GLN A 152 -19.00 5.68 -23.62
C GLN A 152 -18.85 5.69 -22.09
N PHE A 153 -17.95 6.50 -21.52
CA PHE A 153 -17.55 6.35 -20.12
C PHE A 153 -18.68 6.57 -19.14
N ILE A 154 -19.58 7.50 -19.41
CA ILE A 154 -20.76 7.74 -18.54
C ILE A 154 -21.75 6.58 -18.51
N TYR A 155 -21.70 5.65 -19.47
CA TYR A 155 -22.56 4.46 -19.54
C TYR A 155 -21.87 3.18 -19.05
N ASN A 156 -20.62 3.25 -18.66
CA ASN A 156 -19.85 2.08 -18.24
C ASN A 156 -19.18 2.33 -16.90
N HIS A 157 -19.63 1.63 -15.87
CA HIS A 157 -19.03 1.71 -14.54
C HIS A 157 -17.66 0.98 -14.55
N PRO A 158 -16.59 1.60 -14.00
CA PRO A 158 -15.24 1.08 -14.13
C PRO A 158 -14.99 -0.29 -13.48
N ASP A 159 -15.80 -0.66 -12.49
CA ASP A 159 -15.60 -1.89 -11.69
C ASP A 159 -16.68 -2.95 -11.98
N ARG A 160 -17.47 -2.79 -13.05
CA ARG A 160 -18.51 -3.74 -13.44
C ARG A 160 -18.09 -4.54 -14.67
N SER A 161 -18.55 -5.78 -14.75
CA SER A 161 -18.45 -6.61 -15.97
C SER A 161 -19.26 -6.02 -17.11
N ASP A 162 -19.02 -6.47 -18.34
CA ASP A 162 -19.77 -5.98 -19.53
C ASP A 162 -21.28 -6.23 -19.41
N THR A 163 -21.68 -7.36 -18.85
CA THR A 163 -23.11 -7.66 -18.59
C THR A 163 -23.71 -6.67 -17.59
N GLU A 164 -23.03 -6.43 -16.48
CA GLU A 164 -23.47 -5.46 -15.47
C GLU A 164 -23.45 -4.03 -16.00
N ASN A 165 -22.53 -3.70 -16.91
CA ASN A 165 -22.46 -2.41 -17.57
C ASN A 165 -23.64 -2.18 -18.53
N ARG A 166 -24.15 -3.21 -19.19
CA ARG A 166 -25.40 -3.11 -19.97
C ARG A 166 -26.59 -2.69 -19.09
N GLN A 167 -26.70 -3.27 -17.89
CA GLN A 167 -27.73 -2.92 -16.93
C GLN A 167 -27.53 -1.49 -16.37
N PHE A 168 -26.28 -1.13 -16.07
CA PHE A 168 -25.93 0.21 -15.64
C PHE A 168 -26.23 1.26 -16.72
N ALA A 169 -25.90 0.99 -17.97
CA ALA A 169 -26.19 1.89 -19.09
C ALA A 169 -27.70 2.16 -19.24
N LEU A 170 -28.54 1.12 -19.13
CA LEU A 170 -29.99 1.30 -19.14
C LEU A 170 -30.45 2.21 -18.00
N ALA A 171 -29.90 2.03 -16.79
CA ALA A 171 -30.23 2.90 -15.66
C ALA A 171 -29.81 4.36 -15.90
N VAL A 172 -28.61 4.60 -16.48
CA VAL A 172 -28.12 5.95 -16.83
C VAL A 172 -29.03 6.59 -17.88
N LEU A 173 -29.42 5.83 -18.93
CA LEU A 173 -30.31 6.30 -19.97
C LEU A 173 -31.68 6.70 -19.40
N CYS A 174 -32.28 5.84 -18.60
CA CYS A 174 -33.55 6.13 -17.94
C CYS A 174 -33.44 7.33 -16.99
N TYR A 175 -32.40 7.37 -16.17
CA TYR A 175 -32.17 8.50 -15.24
C TYR A 175 -32.06 9.82 -16.00
N ARG A 176 -31.24 9.88 -17.05
CA ARG A 176 -31.07 11.09 -17.88
C ARG A 176 -32.38 11.52 -18.54
N SER A 177 -33.12 10.57 -19.14
CA SER A 177 -34.37 10.89 -19.83
C SER A 177 -35.46 11.39 -18.89
N LEU A 178 -35.53 10.83 -17.67
CA LEU A 178 -36.56 11.18 -16.68
C LEU A 178 -36.22 12.44 -15.87
N THR A 179 -34.94 12.74 -15.68
CA THR A 179 -34.49 13.87 -14.83
C THR A 179 -33.91 15.05 -15.64
N GLY A 180 -33.65 14.86 -16.93
CA GLY A 180 -32.99 15.83 -17.78
C GLY A 180 -31.48 15.97 -17.54
N VAL A 181 -30.90 15.28 -16.55
CA VAL A 181 -29.47 15.38 -16.19
C VAL A 181 -28.83 14.01 -16.03
N LEU A 182 -27.51 13.95 -16.16
CA LEU A 182 -26.74 12.72 -15.92
C LEU A 182 -26.62 12.43 -14.41
N PRO A 183 -26.55 11.15 -13.99
CA PRO A 183 -26.33 10.79 -12.60
C PRO A 183 -24.93 11.17 -12.10
N TYR A 184 -23.97 11.22 -13.01
CA TYR A 184 -22.58 11.60 -12.76
C TYR A 184 -22.09 12.61 -13.81
N THR A 185 -21.42 13.65 -13.37
CA THR A 185 -20.77 14.66 -14.23
C THR A 185 -19.40 14.97 -13.69
N ALA A 186 -18.39 14.99 -14.56
CA ALA A 186 -16.99 15.23 -14.20
C ALA A 186 -16.28 15.98 -15.33
N ALA A 187 -15.17 16.62 -15.03
CA ALA A 187 -14.34 17.32 -15.99
C ALA A 187 -13.33 16.39 -16.69
N SER A 188 -13.05 15.22 -16.13
CA SER A 188 -12.12 14.25 -16.70
C SER A 188 -12.60 12.81 -16.48
N ASP A 189 -12.05 11.88 -17.27
CA ASP A 189 -12.32 10.44 -17.18
C ASP A 189 -11.96 9.88 -15.77
N ASP A 190 -10.79 10.26 -15.25
CA ASP A 190 -10.35 9.80 -13.93
C ASP A 190 -11.27 10.31 -12.81
N GLU A 191 -11.71 11.56 -12.88
CA GLU A 191 -12.69 12.11 -11.96
C GLU A 191 -14.02 11.37 -12.06
N LEU A 192 -14.51 11.09 -13.27
CA LEU A 192 -15.74 10.34 -13.49
C LEU A 192 -15.68 8.95 -12.88
N ARG A 193 -14.60 8.21 -13.15
CA ARG A 193 -14.37 6.88 -12.57
C ARG A 193 -14.34 6.90 -11.04
N ASN A 194 -13.68 7.90 -10.47
CA ASN A 194 -13.64 8.08 -9.02
C ASN A 194 -15.01 8.42 -8.43
N LEU A 195 -15.78 9.27 -9.11
CA LEU A 195 -17.15 9.59 -8.71
C LEU A 195 -18.04 8.36 -8.72
N MET A 196 -18.02 7.57 -9.80
CA MET A 196 -18.81 6.34 -9.90
C MET A 196 -18.51 5.33 -8.80
N ARG A 197 -17.23 5.19 -8.41
CA ARG A 197 -16.78 4.28 -7.34
C ARG A 197 -17.15 4.72 -5.94
N ALA A 198 -17.07 6.01 -5.68
CA ALA A 198 -17.09 6.53 -4.32
C ALA A 198 -18.34 7.30 -3.94
N ARG A 199 -19.12 7.73 -4.93
CA ARG A 199 -20.26 8.62 -4.72
C ARG A 199 -21.54 7.98 -5.25
N PRO A 200 -22.56 7.69 -4.41
CA PRO A 200 -23.87 7.33 -4.91
C PRO A 200 -24.47 8.50 -5.71
N PRO A 201 -25.21 8.25 -6.79
CA PRO A 201 -25.92 9.30 -7.49
C PRO A 201 -27.01 9.90 -6.63
N LEU A 202 -27.43 11.12 -6.94
CA LEU A 202 -28.60 11.67 -6.29
C LEU A 202 -29.83 10.87 -6.74
N PRO A 203 -30.74 10.45 -5.82
CA PRO A 203 -31.97 9.76 -6.20
C PRO A 203 -32.76 10.51 -7.25
N ALA A 204 -33.29 9.80 -8.26
CA ALA A 204 -34.00 10.42 -9.39
C ALA A 204 -35.20 11.24 -8.94
N GLY A 205 -35.98 10.76 -7.95
CA GLY A 205 -37.11 11.48 -7.38
C GLY A 205 -36.76 12.78 -6.64
N LEU A 206 -35.47 13.01 -6.31
CA LEU A 206 -35.02 14.31 -5.79
C LEU A 206 -34.66 15.30 -6.92
N ARG A 207 -34.40 14.82 -8.11
CA ARG A 207 -34.17 15.67 -9.32
C ARG A 207 -35.45 15.95 -10.06
N ALA A 208 -36.34 14.97 -10.17
CA ALA A 208 -37.66 15.03 -10.76
C ALA A 208 -38.71 14.59 -9.72
N PRO A 209 -39.22 15.53 -8.92
CA PRO A 209 -40.11 15.23 -7.77
C PRO A 209 -41.38 14.48 -8.14
N GLU A 210 -41.83 14.62 -9.39
CA GLU A 210 -42.99 13.95 -9.94
C GLU A 210 -42.81 12.44 -10.13
N LEU A 211 -41.59 11.93 -10.12
CA LEU A 211 -41.35 10.49 -10.26
C LEU A 211 -41.93 9.71 -9.07
N THR A 212 -42.44 8.53 -9.37
CA THR A 212 -42.88 7.59 -8.33
C THR A 212 -41.68 7.08 -7.53
N ASP A 213 -41.90 6.74 -6.27
CA ASP A 213 -40.87 6.24 -5.40
C ASP A 213 -40.28 4.93 -5.93
N GLU A 214 -41.10 4.05 -6.53
CA GLU A 214 -40.69 2.80 -7.18
C GLU A 214 -39.69 3.05 -8.32
N VAL A 215 -39.94 4.02 -9.20
CA VAL A 215 -39.05 4.38 -10.31
C VAL A 215 -37.73 4.91 -9.76
N SER A 216 -37.79 5.79 -8.77
CA SER A 216 -36.58 6.38 -8.15
C SER A 216 -35.72 5.34 -7.44
N GLU A 217 -36.32 4.42 -6.70
CA GLU A 217 -35.63 3.34 -5.99
C GLU A 217 -35.03 2.32 -6.95
N ALA A 218 -35.76 1.95 -8.02
CA ALA A 218 -35.27 1.04 -9.04
C ALA A 218 -34.03 1.59 -9.75
N LEU A 219 -34.06 2.88 -10.12
CA LEU A 219 -32.91 3.55 -10.71
C LEU A 219 -31.74 3.65 -9.74
N GLN A 220 -32.01 4.04 -8.48
CA GLN A 220 -30.98 4.14 -7.45
C GLN A 220 -30.29 2.80 -7.19
N ALA A 221 -31.05 1.72 -7.10
CA ALA A 221 -30.51 0.38 -6.89
C ALA A 221 -29.61 -0.05 -8.06
N SER A 222 -30.03 0.19 -9.31
CA SER A 222 -29.27 -0.21 -10.51
C SER A 222 -28.01 0.63 -10.71
N LEU A 223 -28.02 1.90 -10.29
CA LEU A 223 -26.86 2.78 -10.36
C LEU A 223 -25.85 2.51 -9.24
N SER A 224 -26.32 2.14 -8.03
CA SER A 224 -25.47 2.02 -6.84
C SER A 224 -24.86 0.63 -6.64
N ALA A 225 -25.51 -0.43 -7.09
CA ALA A 225 -25.05 -1.80 -6.91
C ALA A 225 -25.02 -2.57 -8.24
N PRO A 226 -24.08 -3.55 -8.40
CA PRO A 226 -24.17 -4.49 -9.51
C PRO A 226 -25.50 -5.24 -9.41
N SER A 227 -26.31 -5.18 -10.45
CA SER A 227 -27.57 -5.93 -10.50
C SER A 227 -27.39 -7.08 -11.50
N THR A 228 -27.26 -8.29 -10.99
CA THR A 228 -27.38 -9.49 -11.80
C THR A 228 -28.88 -9.89 -11.85
N GLY A 229 -29.39 -10.09 -13.06
CA GLY A 229 -30.74 -10.65 -13.23
C GLY A 229 -31.93 -9.71 -13.09
N ARG A 230 -31.72 -8.38 -13.08
CA ARG A 230 -32.86 -7.46 -13.13
C ARG A 230 -33.52 -7.55 -14.51
N LEU A 231 -34.80 -7.86 -14.52
CA LEU A 231 -35.59 -7.97 -15.74
C LEU A 231 -36.01 -6.56 -16.24
N TRP A 232 -35.04 -5.83 -16.83
CA TRP A 232 -35.31 -4.47 -17.35
C TRP A 232 -36.45 -4.40 -18.36
N VAL A 233 -36.64 -5.43 -19.14
CA VAL A 233 -37.76 -5.51 -20.11
C VAL A 233 -39.08 -5.44 -19.39
N GLU A 234 -39.27 -6.20 -18.31
CA GLU A 234 -40.51 -6.18 -17.52
C GLU A 234 -40.66 -4.85 -16.77
N GLN A 235 -39.60 -4.35 -16.17
CA GLN A 235 -39.57 -3.08 -15.47
C GLN A 235 -40.04 -1.92 -16.37
N LEU A 236 -39.41 -1.80 -17.57
CA LEU A 236 -39.74 -0.74 -18.54
C LEU A 236 -41.17 -0.89 -19.08
N ARG A 237 -41.65 -2.12 -19.26
CA ARG A 237 -43.06 -2.39 -19.64
C ARG A 237 -44.03 -2.01 -18.53
N ASN A 238 -43.70 -2.27 -17.28
CA ASN A 238 -44.52 -1.84 -16.14
C ASN A 238 -44.57 -0.31 -16.11
N TRP A 239 -43.46 0.38 -16.26
CA TRP A 239 -43.42 1.84 -16.34
C TRP A 239 -44.19 2.40 -17.54
N GLN A 240 -44.21 1.68 -18.67
CA GLN A 240 -45.02 2.04 -19.83
C GLN A 240 -46.52 1.92 -19.54
N ARG A 241 -46.94 0.91 -18.78
CA ARG A 241 -48.34 0.64 -18.45
C ARG A 241 -48.86 1.53 -17.31
N ASP A 242 -48.07 1.62 -16.24
CA ASP A 242 -48.49 2.21 -14.97
C ASP A 242 -48.11 3.70 -14.86
N GLY A 243 -47.25 4.18 -15.79
CA GLY A 243 -46.69 5.52 -15.76
C GLY A 243 -45.51 5.63 -14.83
N VAL A 244 -44.75 6.71 -14.97
CA VAL A 244 -43.51 6.98 -14.18
C VAL A 244 -43.71 8.17 -13.23
N ALA A 245 -44.77 8.95 -13.41
CA ALA A 245 -44.98 10.21 -12.71
C ALA A 245 -46.29 10.17 -11.89
N ARG A 246 -46.28 10.90 -10.79
CA ARG A 246 -47.45 11.17 -9.96
C ARG A 246 -47.72 12.67 -9.87
N PRO A 247 -48.96 13.09 -9.74
CA PRO A 247 -49.27 14.50 -9.49
C PRO A 247 -48.73 14.94 -8.12
N LEU A 248 -48.14 16.13 -8.07
CA LEU A 248 -47.64 16.73 -6.83
C LEU A 248 -48.23 18.12 -6.65
N SER A 249 -48.52 18.51 -5.41
CA SER A 249 -48.82 19.89 -5.06
C SER A 249 -47.52 20.73 -5.11
N ASP A 250 -47.65 22.06 -5.28
CA ASP A 250 -46.53 22.98 -5.28
C ASP A 250 -45.77 22.94 -3.95
N GLU A 251 -46.42 22.77 -2.83
CA GLU A 251 -45.80 22.62 -1.50
C GLU A 251 -44.95 21.36 -1.44
N GLN A 252 -45.43 20.23 -1.95
CA GLN A 252 -44.66 18.97 -2.02
C GLN A 252 -43.46 19.12 -2.90
N ARG A 253 -43.58 19.80 -4.05
CA ARG A 253 -42.46 20.06 -4.97
C ARG A 253 -41.37 20.88 -4.30
N ILE A 254 -41.73 21.98 -3.60
CA ILE A 254 -40.77 22.81 -2.84
C ILE A 254 -40.09 22.00 -1.74
N ALA A 255 -40.84 21.18 -1.01
CA ALA A 255 -40.27 20.35 0.05
C ALA A 255 -39.25 19.32 -0.48
N VAL A 256 -39.53 18.67 -1.63
CA VAL A 256 -38.63 17.74 -2.27
C VAL A 256 -37.36 18.46 -2.78
N GLN A 257 -37.49 19.64 -3.39
CA GLN A 257 -36.36 20.44 -3.84
C GLN A 257 -35.45 20.86 -2.66
N ALA A 258 -36.05 21.27 -1.53
CA ALA A 258 -35.26 21.57 -0.34
C ALA A 258 -34.48 20.32 0.18
N ARG A 259 -35.14 19.16 0.20
CA ARG A 259 -34.46 17.87 0.53
C ARG A 259 -33.36 17.52 -0.43
N ALA A 260 -33.54 17.78 -1.73
CA ALA A 260 -32.54 17.54 -2.75
C ALA A 260 -31.24 18.29 -2.46
N VAL A 261 -31.30 19.59 -2.15
CA VAL A 261 -30.16 20.43 -1.81
C VAL A 261 -29.41 19.89 -0.58
N VAL A 262 -30.15 19.53 0.48
CA VAL A 262 -29.56 18.98 1.71
C VAL A 262 -28.89 17.64 1.45
N THR A 263 -29.57 16.76 0.70
CA THR A 263 -29.04 15.42 0.36
C THR A 263 -27.79 15.52 -0.51
N GLU A 264 -27.81 16.38 -1.53
CA GLU A 264 -26.67 16.60 -2.41
C GLU A 264 -25.45 17.15 -1.63
N ARG A 265 -25.65 18.11 -0.73
CA ARG A 265 -24.59 18.62 0.16
C ARG A 265 -24.03 17.51 1.05
N ARG A 266 -24.90 16.63 1.60
CA ARG A 266 -24.47 15.49 2.43
C ARG A 266 -23.65 14.48 1.63
N ILE A 267 -24.10 14.12 0.42
CA ILE A 267 -23.38 13.20 -0.49
C ILE A 267 -22.01 13.79 -0.84
N ASN A 268 -21.97 15.07 -1.25
CA ASN A 268 -20.74 15.75 -1.63
C ASN A 268 -19.77 15.88 -0.46
N ARG A 269 -20.27 16.16 0.76
CA ARG A 269 -19.42 16.24 1.97
C ARG A 269 -18.79 14.88 2.28
N ARG A 270 -19.59 13.79 2.25
CA ARG A 270 -19.09 12.43 2.49
C ARG A 270 -18.08 12.01 1.43
N TYR A 271 -18.34 12.33 0.18
CA TYR A 271 -17.41 12.05 -0.93
C TYR A 271 -16.07 12.77 -0.70
N ARG A 272 -16.10 14.10 -0.46
CA ARG A 272 -14.88 14.89 -0.20
C ARG A 272 -14.09 14.38 1.01
N GLN A 273 -14.78 13.97 2.08
CA GLN A 273 -14.11 13.41 3.25
C GLN A 273 -13.39 12.09 2.92
N ARG A 274 -14.05 11.17 2.19
CA ARG A 274 -13.45 9.90 1.78
C ARG A 274 -12.28 10.12 0.81
N GLU A 275 -12.42 11.03 -0.12
CA GLU A 275 -11.37 11.38 -1.07
C GLU A 275 -10.16 12.01 -0.36
N PHE A 276 -10.40 12.93 0.57
CA PHE A 276 -9.35 13.53 1.40
C PHE A 276 -8.59 12.45 2.20
N LEU A 277 -9.32 11.53 2.84
CA LEU A 277 -8.71 10.42 3.57
C LEU A 277 -7.90 9.52 2.63
N ARG A 278 -8.43 9.16 1.46
CA ARG A 278 -7.74 8.31 0.49
C ARG A 278 -6.47 8.95 -0.06
N THR A 279 -6.54 10.25 -0.38
CA THR A 279 -5.41 10.98 -0.97
C THR A 279 -4.33 11.34 0.05
N ASN A 280 -4.72 11.57 1.32
CA ASN A 280 -3.81 12.04 2.36
C ASN A 280 -3.55 10.99 3.46
N TRP A 281 -3.96 9.72 3.28
CA TRP A 281 -3.83 8.70 4.32
C TRP A 281 -2.38 8.50 4.78
N GLN A 282 -1.41 8.53 3.84
CA GLN A 282 0.01 8.44 4.17
C GLN A 282 0.48 9.63 5.03
N LYS A 283 0.05 10.85 4.69
CA LYS A 283 0.35 12.04 5.49
C LYS A 283 -0.29 11.96 6.88
N MET A 284 -1.51 11.43 6.97
CA MET A 284 -2.20 11.24 8.24
C MET A 284 -1.52 10.17 9.12
N VAL A 285 -1.02 9.07 8.53
CA VAL A 285 -0.23 8.07 9.24
C VAL A 285 1.07 8.68 9.78
N VAL A 286 1.77 9.48 8.98
CA VAL A 286 2.99 10.18 9.42
C VAL A 286 2.69 11.16 10.56
N ILE A 287 1.61 11.93 10.46
CA ILE A 287 1.19 12.85 11.52
C ILE A 287 0.81 12.09 12.79
N LEU A 288 0.06 11.00 12.66
CA LEU A 288 -0.30 10.15 13.81
C LEU A 288 0.95 9.57 14.48
N LEU A 289 1.90 9.07 13.69
CA LEU A 289 3.17 8.55 14.19
C LEU A 289 3.96 9.65 14.92
N ALA A 290 4.02 10.85 14.35
CA ALA A 290 4.69 12.00 14.98
C ALA A 290 4.02 12.40 16.30
N VAL A 291 2.68 12.39 16.37
CA VAL A 291 1.92 12.67 17.61
C VAL A 291 2.18 11.60 18.67
N VAL A 292 2.19 10.32 18.28
CA VAL A 292 2.52 9.21 19.20
C VAL A 292 3.95 9.34 19.72
N LEU A 293 4.92 9.62 18.85
CA LEU A 293 6.31 9.85 19.25
C LEU A 293 6.45 11.09 20.16
N ALA A 294 5.79 12.19 19.81
CA ALA A 294 5.80 13.40 20.64
C ALA A 294 5.16 13.20 22.03
N GLY A 295 4.16 12.31 22.12
CA GLY A 295 3.52 11.97 23.40
C GLY A 295 4.31 10.98 24.26
N THR A 296 5.00 10.01 23.63
CA THR A 296 5.73 8.95 24.36
C THR A 296 7.14 9.35 24.77
N VAL A 297 7.86 10.10 23.92
CA VAL A 297 9.27 10.50 24.17
C VAL A 297 9.40 11.38 25.43
N PRO A 298 8.60 12.44 25.64
CA PRO A 298 8.69 13.23 26.87
C PRO A 298 8.33 12.39 28.12
N GLY A 299 7.34 11.50 28.00
CA GLY A 299 6.92 10.65 29.13
C GLY A 299 8.00 9.68 29.57
N THR A 300 8.77 9.10 28.65
CA THR A 300 9.88 8.19 28.97
C THR A 300 11.08 8.95 29.55
N ILE A 301 11.42 10.13 29.00
CA ILE A 301 12.53 10.97 29.52
C ILE A 301 12.23 11.45 30.94
N VAL A 302 11.00 11.90 31.21
CA VAL A 302 10.61 12.33 32.56
C VAL A 302 10.61 11.15 33.53
N ARG A 303 10.12 9.98 33.10
CA ARG A 303 10.07 8.79 33.96
C ARG A 303 11.46 8.24 34.29
N THR A 304 12.41 8.26 33.33
CA THR A 304 13.80 7.85 33.57
C THR A 304 14.56 8.84 34.46
N ARG A 305 14.29 10.14 34.36
CA ARG A 305 14.92 11.14 35.24
C ARG A 305 14.36 11.15 36.68
N LEU A 306 13.17 10.64 36.89
CA LEU A 306 12.51 10.57 38.20
C LEU A 306 12.75 9.20 38.92
N GLN A 307 13.33 8.22 38.23
CA GLN A 307 13.72 6.97 38.89
C GLN A 307 14.97 7.20 39.76
N PRO A 308 14.95 6.84 41.05
CA PRO A 308 16.15 6.90 41.87
C PRO A 308 17.22 5.97 41.27
N ARG A 309 18.48 6.39 41.28
CA ARG A 309 19.61 5.56 40.81
C ARG A 309 19.65 4.25 41.55
N ALA A 310 20.07 3.18 40.91
CA ALA A 310 20.18 1.85 41.53
C ALA A 310 21.10 1.85 42.75
N THR A 311 22.02 2.80 42.84
CA THR A 311 22.97 2.99 43.97
C THR A 311 22.45 3.94 45.05
N ALA A 312 21.21 4.43 44.99
CA ALA A 312 20.65 5.33 45.97
C ALA A 312 20.57 4.62 47.38
N GLY A 313 21.11 5.27 48.39
CA GLY A 313 21.13 4.74 49.78
C GLY A 313 22.22 3.72 50.06
N MET A 314 23.07 3.33 49.09
CA MET A 314 24.22 2.46 49.29
C MET A 314 25.36 3.22 49.95
N SER A 315 26.12 2.54 50.81
CA SER A 315 27.42 3.01 51.32
C SER A 315 28.45 3.09 50.19
N PRO A 316 29.53 3.87 50.32
CA PRO A 316 30.54 3.98 49.26
C PRO A 316 31.21 2.63 48.93
N ALA A 317 31.44 1.74 49.88
CA ALA A 317 31.97 0.43 49.64
C ALA A 317 31.00 -0.47 48.85
N GLU A 318 29.68 -0.37 49.14
CA GLU A 318 28.64 -1.09 48.39
C GLU A 318 28.54 -0.59 46.96
N VAL A 319 28.68 0.73 46.69
CA VAL A 319 28.70 1.27 45.33
C VAL A 319 29.87 0.74 44.50
N VAL A 320 31.07 0.67 45.11
CA VAL A 320 32.25 0.06 44.45
C VAL A 320 31.98 -1.41 44.16
N THR A 321 31.50 -2.16 45.16
CA THR A 321 31.20 -3.58 44.97
C THR A 321 30.13 -3.81 43.91
N ALA A 322 29.06 -2.97 43.89
CA ALA A 322 28.00 -3.03 42.87
C ALA A 322 28.53 -2.76 41.45
N TYR A 323 29.41 -1.78 41.29
CA TYR A 323 30.04 -1.48 40.01
C TYR A 323 30.84 -2.65 39.47
N PHE A 324 31.74 -3.24 40.25
CA PHE A 324 32.58 -4.35 39.80
C PHE A 324 31.78 -5.64 39.62
N SER A 325 30.80 -5.93 40.48
CA SER A 325 29.94 -7.10 40.32
C SER A 325 29.00 -6.98 39.11
N SER A 326 28.66 -5.76 38.66
CA SER A 326 27.86 -5.52 37.45
C SER A 326 28.62 -5.88 36.17
N ILE A 327 29.96 -5.88 36.19
CA ILE A 327 30.78 -6.39 35.08
C ILE A 327 30.48 -7.87 34.83
N ASN A 328 30.38 -8.69 35.88
CA ASN A 328 30.07 -10.12 35.79
C ASN A 328 28.67 -10.39 35.25
N ARG A 329 27.71 -9.56 35.62
CA ARG A 329 26.31 -9.68 35.18
C ARG A 329 26.04 -9.03 33.82
N LEU A 330 27.05 -8.37 33.21
CA LEU A 330 26.92 -7.56 32.01
C LEU A 330 25.85 -6.44 32.15
N ASP A 331 25.68 -5.92 33.36
CA ASP A 331 24.69 -4.90 33.69
C ASP A 331 25.29 -3.51 33.54
N HIS A 332 25.36 -3.05 32.28
CA HIS A 332 25.90 -1.72 31.97
C HIS A 332 25.08 -0.58 32.56
N SER A 333 23.75 -0.77 32.73
CA SER A 333 22.88 0.24 33.34
C SER A 333 23.22 0.46 34.83
N ALA A 334 23.44 -0.60 35.61
CA ALA A 334 23.85 -0.48 37.00
C ALA A 334 25.25 0.12 37.10
N MET A 335 26.13 -0.13 36.12
CA MET A 335 27.47 0.51 36.09
C MET A 335 27.34 2.02 35.80
N GLU A 336 26.48 2.42 34.87
CA GLU A 336 26.21 3.84 34.57
C GLU A 336 25.60 4.58 35.73
N ASP A 337 24.72 3.94 36.50
CA ASP A 337 24.12 4.50 37.73
C ASP A 337 25.16 4.73 38.83
N ALA A 338 26.22 3.92 38.89
CA ALA A 338 27.26 4.00 39.93
C ALA A 338 28.35 5.06 39.62
N VAL A 339 28.42 5.58 38.39
CA VAL A 339 29.50 6.48 37.99
C VAL A 339 28.97 7.88 37.65
N VAL A 340 29.89 8.84 37.60
CA VAL A 340 29.65 10.20 37.13
C VAL A 340 30.82 10.64 36.24
N ASP A 341 30.55 11.58 35.34
CA ASP A 341 31.52 12.08 34.37
C ASP A 341 31.97 10.94 33.40
N ASP A 342 33.25 10.76 33.18
CA ASP A 342 33.81 9.74 32.28
C ASP A 342 34.39 8.53 33.02
N ALA A 343 34.08 8.39 34.32
CA ALA A 343 34.63 7.30 35.14
C ALA A 343 34.23 5.92 34.61
N GLY A 344 35.22 5.07 34.29
CA GLY A 344 34.98 3.72 33.81
C GLY A 344 34.36 3.57 32.40
N ARG A 345 34.25 4.64 31.60
CA ARG A 345 33.61 4.67 30.27
C ARG A 345 34.06 3.50 29.36
N ASP A 346 35.36 3.19 29.29
CA ASP A 346 35.86 2.11 28.45
C ASP A 346 35.38 0.73 28.90
N THR A 347 35.31 0.53 30.21
CA THR A 347 34.80 -0.70 30.80
C THR A 347 33.31 -0.85 30.54
N ILE A 348 32.51 0.23 30.71
CA ILE A 348 31.08 0.25 30.43
C ILE A 348 30.83 -0.04 28.96
N ARG A 349 31.58 0.59 28.04
CA ARG A 349 31.46 0.32 26.60
C ARG A 349 31.74 -1.14 26.26
N THR A 350 32.77 -1.72 26.86
CA THR A 350 33.10 -3.14 26.65
C THR A 350 31.99 -4.05 27.14
N VAL A 351 31.48 -3.78 28.35
CA VAL A 351 30.34 -4.55 28.93
C VAL A 351 29.11 -4.43 28.06
N THR A 352 28.76 -3.24 27.59
CA THR A 352 27.64 -3.01 26.67
C THR A 352 27.78 -3.83 25.39
N SER A 353 28.96 -3.83 24.77
CA SER A 353 29.23 -4.61 23.55
C SER A 353 29.08 -6.12 23.81
N LEU A 354 29.63 -6.60 24.90
CA LEU A 354 29.51 -8.01 25.28
C LEU A 354 28.07 -8.41 25.65
N TYR A 355 27.32 -7.54 26.29
CA TYR A 355 25.89 -7.73 26.56
C TYR A 355 25.13 -7.95 25.26
N VAL A 356 25.29 -7.07 24.27
CA VAL A 356 24.62 -7.18 22.98
C VAL A 356 25.01 -8.49 22.28
N MET A 357 26.31 -8.80 22.21
CA MET A 357 26.77 -10.06 21.57
C MET A 357 26.23 -11.30 22.29
N SER A 358 26.25 -11.31 23.65
CA SER A 358 25.72 -12.46 24.41
C SER A 358 24.23 -12.67 24.19
N ARG A 359 23.44 -11.59 24.07
CA ARG A 359 22.01 -11.65 23.77
C ARG A 359 21.73 -12.15 22.35
N MET A 360 22.52 -11.71 21.37
CA MET A 360 22.43 -12.19 19.98
C MET A 360 22.75 -13.70 19.91
N ARG A 361 23.83 -14.15 20.56
CA ARG A 361 24.18 -15.58 20.61
C ARG A 361 23.13 -16.41 21.33
N LEU A 362 22.60 -15.91 22.44
CA LEU A 362 21.54 -16.60 23.17
C LEU A 362 20.29 -16.78 22.30
N ALA A 363 19.94 -15.80 21.46
CA ALA A 363 18.78 -15.87 20.58
C ALA A 363 18.97 -16.86 19.40
N VAL A 364 20.21 -17.06 18.93
CA VAL A 364 20.51 -17.89 17.74
C VAL A 364 21.02 -19.28 18.16
N GLU A 365 21.94 -19.33 19.16
CA GLU A 365 22.67 -20.55 19.55
C GLU A 365 22.14 -21.15 20.87
N MET A 366 21.13 -20.52 21.49
CA MET A 366 20.62 -20.90 22.83
C MET A 366 21.69 -20.92 23.92
N ASN A 367 22.83 -20.28 23.67
CA ASN A 367 23.98 -20.22 24.58
C ASN A 367 24.60 -18.81 24.50
N SER A 368 24.86 -18.18 25.66
CA SER A 368 25.47 -16.85 25.76
C SER A 368 26.95 -16.81 25.29
N GLY A 369 27.61 -17.95 25.28
CA GLY A 369 29.05 -18.09 25.02
C GLY A 369 29.97 -17.51 26.09
N LEU A 370 29.41 -16.88 27.13
CA LEU A 370 30.15 -16.23 28.22
C LEU A 370 29.87 -16.94 29.54
N LEU A 371 30.93 -17.09 30.34
CA LEU A 371 30.86 -17.57 31.73
C LEU A 371 31.42 -16.47 32.62
N ASP A 372 30.72 -16.16 33.70
CA ASP A 372 31.17 -15.15 34.65
C ASP A 372 32.38 -15.65 35.44
N ALA A 373 33.38 -14.78 35.66
CA ALA A 373 34.67 -15.10 36.20
C ALA A 373 34.60 -15.59 37.65
N GLU A 374 33.71 -15.03 38.49
CA GLU A 374 33.54 -15.43 39.89
C GLU A 374 32.95 -16.84 40.00
N SER A 375 31.89 -17.14 39.25
CA SER A 375 31.27 -18.46 39.19
C SER A 375 32.24 -19.52 38.68
N TRP A 376 33.04 -19.19 37.66
CA TRP A 376 34.05 -20.09 37.14
C TRP A 376 35.14 -20.40 38.18
N ARG A 377 35.63 -19.37 38.85
CA ARG A 377 36.60 -19.53 39.93
C ARG A 377 36.05 -20.40 41.09
N ALA A 378 34.81 -20.14 41.47
CA ALA A 378 34.12 -20.92 42.52
C ALA A 378 33.94 -22.41 42.15
N SER A 379 33.82 -22.72 40.87
CA SER A 379 33.73 -24.10 40.35
C SER A 379 35.06 -24.84 40.30
N GLY A 380 36.16 -24.24 40.76
CA GLY A 380 37.50 -24.82 40.74
C GLY A 380 38.29 -24.63 39.45
N SER A 381 37.88 -23.65 38.63
CA SER A 381 38.56 -23.28 37.33
C SER A 381 38.71 -24.47 36.36
N VAL A 382 37.61 -25.22 36.21
CA VAL A 382 37.55 -26.40 35.30
C VAL A 382 37.78 -25.99 33.86
N ASP A 383 38.35 -26.87 33.04
CA ASP A 383 38.56 -26.65 31.62
C ASP A 383 37.25 -26.28 30.89
N LEU A 384 37.31 -25.23 30.09
CA LEU A 384 36.14 -24.67 29.39
C LEU A 384 35.86 -25.41 28.09
N PRO A 385 34.59 -25.62 27.75
CA PRO A 385 34.21 -26.01 26.40
C PRO A 385 34.74 -25.02 25.38
N PRO A 386 35.06 -25.46 24.17
CA PRO A 386 35.69 -24.61 23.12
C PRO A 386 34.76 -23.44 22.64
N ASP A 387 33.48 -23.52 22.92
CA ASP A 387 32.45 -22.52 22.59
C ASP A 387 32.22 -21.48 23.69
N ARG A 388 32.92 -21.59 24.84
CA ARG A 388 32.75 -20.71 26.01
C ARG A 388 34.03 -20.00 26.38
N VAL A 389 33.91 -18.76 26.83
CA VAL A 389 35.01 -17.93 27.33
C VAL A 389 34.64 -17.31 28.68
N VAL A 390 35.62 -17.15 29.56
CA VAL A 390 35.42 -16.46 30.84
C VAL A 390 35.59 -14.96 30.64
N TYR A 391 34.64 -14.21 31.19
CA TYR A 391 34.71 -12.74 31.23
C TYR A 391 34.25 -12.25 32.62
N GLY A 392 34.93 -11.19 33.10
CA GLY A 392 34.50 -10.49 34.30
C GLY A 392 35.63 -10.32 35.32
N VAL A 393 35.23 -10.18 36.55
CA VAL A 393 36.11 -10.01 37.72
C VAL A 393 35.89 -11.11 38.73
N ALA A 394 36.95 -11.59 39.34
CA ALA A 394 36.89 -12.61 40.39
C ALA A 394 37.79 -12.21 41.55
N GLY A 395 37.43 -12.67 42.76
CA GLY A 395 38.19 -12.41 43.98
C GLY A 395 38.27 -10.93 44.33
N LEU A 396 37.15 -10.23 44.23
CA LEU A 396 37.06 -8.81 44.52
C LEU A 396 37.34 -8.51 45.98
N GLU A 397 38.37 -7.71 46.26
CA GLU A 397 38.72 -7.20 47.60
C GLU A 397 38.67 -5.65 47.55
N VAL A 398 37.84 -5.04 48.40
CA VAL A 398 37.63 -3.58 48.48
C VAL A 398 38.21 -3.08 49.80
N VAL A 399 39.34 -2.41 49.76
CA VAL A 399 40.07 -1.93 50.92
C VAL A 399 39.91 -0.41 51.05
N PRO A 400 39.36 0.12 52.16
CA PRO A 400 39.24 1.57 52.32
C PRO A 400 40.63 2.21 52.55
N VAL A 401 40.88 3.30 51.78
CA VAL A 401 42.08 4.13 51.94
C VAL A 401 41.75 5.39 52.71
N TYR A 402 40.63 6.01 52.36
CA TYR A 402 40.12 7.22 52.97
C TYR A 402 38.59 7.29 52.84
N GLN A 403 37.91 7.78 53.88
CA GLN A 403 36.46 8.04 53.81
C GLN A 403 36.07 9.15 54.77
N ASP A 404 35.31 10.14 54.26
CA ASP A 404 34.60 11.16 55.01
C ASP A 404 33.12 11.26 54.51
N ASP A 405 32.37 12.26 54.98
CA ASP A 405 30.96 12.46 54.62
C ASP A 405 30.75 12.85 53.17
N ARG A 406 31.78 13.30 52.43
CA ARG A 406 31.68 13.82 51.09
C ARG A 406 32.56 13.07 50.07
N ARG A 407 33.61 12.39 50.52
CA ARG A 407 34.59 11.71 49.64
C ARG A 407 35.01 10.39 50.24
N ALA A 408 35.24 9.44 49.38
CA ALA A 408 35.79 8.16 49.78
C ALA A 408 36.80 7.68 48.71
N GLU A 409 37.81 6.94 49.17
CA GLU A 409 38.83 6.35 48.30
C GLU A 409 39.07 4.89 48.73
N TYR A 410 39.01 3.99 47.74
CA TYR A 410 39.20 2.57 47.91
C TYR A 410 40.29 2.05 47.00
N LEU A 411 41.07 1.08 47.52
CA LEU A 411 41.95 0.26 46.72
C LEU A 411 41.21 -1.05 46.44
N VAL A 412 41.03 -1.36 45.16
CA VAL A 412 40.24 -2.51 44.70
C VAL A 412 41.16 -3.52 44.00
N ARG A 413 41.30 -4.68 44.61
CA ARG A 413 42.09 -5.79 44.08
C ARG A 413 41.19 -6.87 43.52
N TYR A 414 41.51 -7.37 42.32
CA TYR A 414 40.72 -8.39 41.66
C TYR A 414 41.48 -9.06 40.53
N GLU A 415 41.01 -10.25 40.13
CA GLU A 415 41.44 -10.92 38.90
C GLU A 415 40.51 -10.50 37.76
N LYS A 416 41.03 -9.91 36.73
CA LYS A 416 40.27 -9.55 35.52
C LYS A 416 40.45 -10.61 34.45
N TRP A 417 39.33 -11.18 33.98
CA TRP A 417 39.30 -12.16 32.90
C TRP A 417 38.72 -11.56 31.64
N THR A 418 39.45 -11.69 30.50
CA THR A 418 39.05 -11.15 29.21
C THR A 418 39.29 -12.16 28.09
N PRO A 419 38.35 -12.26 27.10
CA PRO A 419 38.57 -13.06 25.92
C PRO A 419 39.63 -12.39 25.01
N VAL A 420 40.58 -13.17 24.55
CA VAL A 420 41.67 -12.73 23.64
C VAL A 420 41.78 -13.74 22.50
N ALA A 421 41.95 -13.26 21.28
CA ALA A 421 42.21 -14.13 20.14
C ALA A 421 43.62 -14.75 20.34
N ASP A 422 43.68 -16.06 20.35
CA ASP A 422 44.92 -16.82 20.40
C ASP A 422 45.48 -16.88 18.96
N VAL A 423 46.30 -15.90 18.61
CA VAL A 423 47.02 -15.88 17.34
C VAL A 423 48.33 -16.64 17.57
N GLU A 424 48.39 -17.91 17.14
CA GLU A 424 49.67 -18.61 17.08
C GLU A 424 50.61 -17.78 16.18
N PRO A 425 51.83 -17.43 16.63
CA PRO A 425 52.81 -16.80 15.74
C PRO A 425 53.16 -17.80 14.66
N ASP A 426 53.06 -17.38 13.39
CA ASP A 426 53.59 -18.17 12.26
C ASP A 426 55.01 -18.62 12.55
N ALA A 427 55.43 -19.77 12.02
CA ALA A 427 56.72 -20.41 12.25
C ALA A 427 57.96 -19.50 11.97
N ASP A 428 57.76 -18.32 11.43
CA ASP A 428 58.77 -17.29 11.14
C ASP A 428 58.82 -16.13 12.15
N GLY A 429 58.05 -16.16 13.24
CA GLY A 429 58.13 -15.18 14.34
C GLY A 429 57.69 -13.74 14.00
N ARG A 430 57.03 -13.48 12.88
CA ARG A 430 56.59 -12.15 12.45
C ARG A 430 55.06 -12.02 12.62
N SER A 431 54.61 -11.02 13.35
CA SER A 431 53.19 -10.73 13.49
C SER A 431 52.66 -10.12 12.18
N LEU A 432 51.42 -10.45 11.81
CA LEU A 432 50.67 -9.96 10.62
C LEU A 432 50.57 -8.42 10.48
N ARG A 433 51.05 -7.66 11.47
CA ARG A 433 51.07 -6.20 11.45
C ARG A 433 52.19 -5.59 10.60
N ASP A 434 53.25 -6.34 10.27
CA ASP A 434 54.41 -5.81 9.52
C ASP A 434 54.32 -5.97 7.99
N ARG A 435 53.24 -6.63 7.46
CA ARG A 435 53.09 -6.86 6.02
C ARG A 435 52.39 -5.75 5.23
N SER A 436 52.02 -4.66 5.85
CA SER A 436 51.26 -3.59 5.16
C SER A 436 52.15 -2.54 4.45
N ASN A 437 53.47 -2.71 4.41
CA ASN A 437 54.36 -1.65 3.91
C ASN A 437 55.25 -2.01 2.70
N ASP A 438 55.18 -3.22 2.16
CA ASP A 438 55.93 -3.56 0.94
C ASP A 438 54.94 -3.75 -0.23
N GLY A 439 54.87 -2.69 -1.06
CA GLY A 439 54.14 -2.72 -2.30
C GLY A 439 54.86 -3.56 -3.36
N GLU A 440 54.25 -4.68 -3.76
CA GLU A 440 54.38 -5.18 -5.12
C GLU A 440 53.25 -6.17 -5.43
N ALA A 441 52.53 -5.88 -6.52
CA ALA A 441 51.37 -6.60 -6.98
C ALA A 441 51.79 -7.91 -7.69
N SER A 442 51.46 -9.05 -7.06
CA SER A 442 51.31 -10.31 -7.78
C SER A 442 50.16 -11.09 -7.13
N LEU A 443 49.18 -11.47 -7.96
CA LEU A 443 48.02 -12.25 -7.56
C LEU A 443 48.43 -13.58 -6.91
N PRO A 444 48.03 -13.86 -5.65
CA PRO A 444 48.32 -15.14 -5.02
C PRO A 444 47.34 -16.23 -5.49
N PRO A 445 47.76 -17.52 -5.48
CA PRO A 445 46.86 -18.64 -5.73
C PRO A 445 45.79 -18.75 -4.63
N ALA A 446 44.64 -19.33 -4.96
CA ALA A 446 43.46 -19.44 -4.12
C ALA A 446 43.81 -19.88 -2.68
N VAL A 447 43.68 -18.91 -1.75
CA VAL A 447 43.90 -19.16 -0.32
C VAL A 447 42.69 -19.90 0.21
N GLN A 448 42.88 -21.10 0.74
CA GLN A 448 41.88 -21.76 1.57
C GLN A 448 41.52 -20.83 2.76
N PRO A 449 40.27 -20.67 3.13
CA PRO A 449 39.88 -19.84 4.26
C PRO A 449 40.57 -20.35 5.53
N ALA A 450 41.42 -19.51 6.13
CA ALA A 450 42.08 -19.81 7.40
C ALA A 450 41.01 -20.12 8.47
N ALA A 451 41.25 -21.15 9.27
CA ALA A 451 40.32 -21.46 10.39
C ALA A 451 40.16 -20.22 11.29
N PRO A 452 38.98 -19.94 11.79
CA PRO A 452 38.77 -18.78 12.65
C PRO A 452 39.67 -18.86 13.90
N PRO A 453 40.27 -17.73 14.33
CA PRO A 453 41.18 -17.72 15.45
C PRO A 453 40.49 -18.24 16.71
N ARG A 454 41.19 -19.13 17.44
CA ARG A 454 40.65 -19.67 18.73
C ARG A 454 40.66 -18.55 19.76
N ILE A 455 39.48 -18.33 20.41
CA ILE A 455 39.38 -17.34 21.47
C ILE A 455 39.64 -18.04 22.81
N VAL A 456 40.61 -17.49 23.54
CA VAL A 456 41.01 -18.00 24.87
C VAL A 456 40.74 -16.94 25.96
N SER A 457 40.53 -17.37 27.19
CA SER A 457 40.37 -16.43 28.31
C SER A 457 41.73 -16.19 28.98
N ARG A 458 42.10 -14.91 29.14
CA ARG A 458 43.33 -14.52 29.82
C ARG A 458 42.99 -13.77 31.10
N GLY A 459 43.60 -14.21 32.22
CA GLY A 459 43.45 -13.59 33.54
C GLY A 459 44.63 -12.65 33.83
N ALA A 460 44.37 -11.52 34.46
CA ALA A 460 45.34 -10.59 34.98
C ALA A 460 44.93 -10.09 36.36
N LEU A 461 45.87 -10.03 37.30
CA LEU A 461 45.69 -9.36 38.58
C LEU A 461 45.72 -7.86 38.40
N ARG A 462 44.77 -7.17 38.99
CA ARG A 462 44.63 -5.71 38.98
C ARG A 462 44.46 -5.15 40.35
N GLU A 463 45.00 -3.96 40.55
CA GLU A 463 44.78 -3.11 41.70
C GLU A 463 44.40 -1.73 41.22
N ASP A 464 43.11 -1.37 41.31
CA ASP A 464 42.60 -0.11 40.87
C ASP A 464 42.27 0.80 42.07
N ARG A 465 42.60 2.09 41.93
CA ARG A 465 42.23 3.10 42.91
C ARG A 465 40.96 3.81 42.51
N VAL A 466 39.89 3.66 43.32
CA VAL A 466 38.55 4.14 43.05
C VAL A 466 38.20 5.28 43.98
N ARG A 467 37.84 6.43 43.44
CA ARG A 467 37.43 7.61 44.21
C ARG A 467 35.97 7.92 43.99
N LEU A 468 35.27 8.17 45.12
CA LEU A 468 33.85 8.49 45.10
C LEU A 468 33.60 9.88 45.71
N ARG A 469 32.52 10.50 45.26
CA ARG A 469 31.94 11.70 45.91
C ARG A 469 30.49 11.44 46.24
N HIS A 470 30.04 12.09 47.34
CA HIS A 470 28.63 12.10 47.71
C HIS A 470 27.92 13.24 47.05
N ASP A 471 26.91 12.96 46.23
CA ASP A 471 26.15 13.95 45.44
C ASP A 471 24.66 13.65 45.55
N GLY A 472 23.87 14.63 46.06
CA GLY A 472 22.42 14.51 46.12
C GLY A 472 21.88 13.28 46.91
N GLY A 473 22.58 12.83 47.94
CA GLY A 473 22.19 11.67 48.78
C GLY A 473 22.66 10.33 48.19
N THR A 474 23.51 10.32 47.19
CA THR A 474 24.03 9.10 46.55
C THR A 474 25.54 9.18 46.37
N TRP A 475 26.23 8.10 46.65
CA TRP A 475 27.65 7.98 46.37
C TRP A 475 27.89 7.64 44.91
N LEU A 476 28.83 8.34 44.23
CA LEU A 476 29.13 8.16 42.84
C LEU A 476 30.63 8.08 42.63
N ILE A 477 31.08 7.11 41.83
CA ILE A 477 32.47 6.98 41.37
C ILE A 477 32.76 8.05 40.34
N TYR A 478 33.74 8.92 40.60
CA TYR A 478 34.17 9.97 39.63
C TYR A 478 35.55 9.70 39.05
N SER A 479 36.34 8.77 39.59
CA SER A 479 37.66 8.41 39.09
C SER A 479 37.97 6.95 39.37
N ILE A 480 38.50 6.24 38.39
CA ILE A 480 39.08 4.90 38.48
C ILE A 480 40.48 4.97 37.86
N GLU A 481 41.50 4.98 38.74
CA GLU A 481 42.92 4.95 38.29
C GLU A 481 43.39 3.49 38.24
N ARG A 482 43.82 3.04 37.07
CA ARG A 482 44.17 1.67 36.81
C ARG A 482 45.69 1.45 36.99
N ALA A 483 46.11 0.51 37.78
CA ALA A 483 47.48 0.06 37.85
C ALA A 483 47.85 -0.88 36.69
N PRO A 484 49.18 -1.04 36.37
CA PRO A 484 49.65 -1.99 35.37
C PRO A 484 49.17 -3.43 35.70
N GLU A 485 48.82 -4.18 34.64
CA GLU A 485 48.35 -5.56 34.77
C GLU A 485 49.52 -6.52 35.09
N SER A 486 49.33 -7.41 36.04
CA SER A 486 50.24 -8.51 36.28
C SER A 486 49.58 -9.85 35.84
N PRO A 487 50.23 -10.67 35.01
CA PRO A 487 49.58 -11.91 34.52
C PRO A 487 49.35 -12.88 35.67
N VAL A 488 48.15 -13.47 35.73
CA VAL A 488 47.85 -14.60 36.63
C VAL A 488 48.51 -15.85 36.05
N GLY A 489 49.45 -16.47 36.76
CA GLY A 489 50.01 -17.77 36.39
C GLY A 489 48.88 -18.79 36.27
N ARG A 490 48.80 -19.59 35.18
CA ARG A 490 47.90 -20.73 35.07
C ARG A 490 48.12 -21.62 36.31
N PRO A 491 47.06 -21.99 37.04
CA PRO A 491 47.18 -23.03 38.05
C PRO A 491 47.57 -24.33 37.32
N GLY A 492 48.79 -24.80 37.58
CA GLY A 492 49.29 -26.07 37.05
C GLY A 492 48.37 -27.22 37.53
N PRO A 493 48.29 -28.35 36.78
CA PRO A 493 47.49 -29.49 37.18
C PRO A 493 48.00 -29.96 38.57
N ARG A 494 47.07 -29.97 39.55
CA ARG A 494 47.34 -30.57 40.86
C ARG A 494 47.62 -32.05 40.63
N ASN A 495 48.89 -32.45 40.80
CA ASN A 495 49.29 -33.86 40.91
C ASN A 495 48.53 -34.48 42.08
N THR A 496 47.44 -35.19 41.81
CA THR A 496 46.88 -36.16 42.75
C THR A 496 47.71 -37.44 42.70
N ALA A 497 48.83 -37.42 43.45
CA ALA A 497 49.51 -38.63 43.85
C ALA A 497 49.13 -38.85 45.32
N ARG A 498 48.16 -39.72 45.56
CA ARG A 498 48.09 -40.86 46.46
C ARG A 498 46.66 -41.32 46.70
#